data_9502e5c83d4e7646352d892ac4c84c84
#
_entry.id   9502e5c83d4e7646352d892ac4c84c84
#
_cell.length_a   1.000
_cell.length_b   1.000
_cell.length_c   1.000
_cell.angle_alpha   90.00
_cell.angle_beta   90.00
_cell.angle_gamma   90.00
#
_symmetry.space_group_name_H-M   'P 1'
#
loop_
_entity.id
_entity.type
_entity.pdbx_description
1 polymer ?
#
loop_
_entity_poly.entity_id
_entity_poly.type
_entity_poly.pdbx_seq_one_letter_code
_entity_poly.pdbx_strand_id
1 'polypeptide(L)'
;FSENFAVANETSVENIFTVPMDPVAYPDAKDYNVVRTRHYDHATAYGQSGWNGACATVKAMNVFKFGTADEDPRCKLTYFTGEVTGPDGKTIYTEWDGQKVPLKYEPNAPKVYMDASDGLLVKTAGARMAKYEFDQNAQDGGNLHGNDCVIFRFADALLMKAEAKIRLGQNGDDEVNQVRNRVGAKPLQNVTLDTLLDERMLELAWEGVRRQDLIRFGKFTEATVDRYVGVKHSASSLDYQEDKTGYTTVFSIYAD
;
A
#
# COMPACT_ATOMS: atom_id res chain seq x y z
N PHE A 1 -15.46 2.38 3.81
CA PHE A 1 -14.08 2.28 3.31
C PHE A 1 -13.82 0.87 2.76
N SER A 2 -13.94 -0.16 3.57
CA SER A 2 -13.64 -1.55 3.16
C SER A 2 -14.55 -2.09 2.06
N GLU A 3 -15.79 -1.66 1.99
CA GLU A 3 -16.76 -2.03 0.94
C GLU A 3 -16.26 -1.73 -0.47
N ASN A 4 -15.42 -0.68 -0.62
CA ASN A 4 -14.83 -0.32 -1.91
C ASN A 4 -13.86 -1.37 -2.45
N PHE A 5 -13.36 -2.27 -1.60
CA PHE A 5 -12.32 -3.26 -1.88
C PHE A 5 -12.75 -4.69 -1.52
N ALA A 6 -14.02 -4.88 -1.19
CA ALA A 6 -14.62 -6.19 -0.95
C ALA A 6 -14.66 -7.03 -2.23
N VAL A 7 -14.90 -8.32 -2.10
CA VAL A 7 -15.05 -9.23 -3.26
C VAL A 7 -16.21 -8.79 -4.16
N ALA A 8 -17.31 -8.28 -3.56
CA ALA A 8 -18.48 -7.78 -4.28
C ALA A 8 -18.52 -6.24 -4.26
N ASN A 9 -17.44 -5.60 -4.72
CA ASN A 9 -17.30 -4.14 -4.65
C ASN A 9 -17.91 -3.38 -5.85
N GLU A 10 -18.47 -4.07 -6.82
CA GLU A 10 -19.24 -3.49 -7.93
C GLU A 10 -20.47 -2.71 -7.47
N THR A 11 -20.97 -2.99 -6.26
CA THR A 11 -22.10 -2.29 -5.65
C THR A 11 -21.71 -1.07 -4.83
N SER A 12 -20.42 -0.77 -4.70
CA SER A 12 -19.93 0.37 -3.93
C SER A 12 -20.40 1.68 -4.55
N VAL A 13 -21.07 2.50 -3.75
CA VAL A 13 -21.55 3.84 -4.16
C VAL A 13 -20.43 4.87 -4.23
N GLU A 14 -19.23 4.54 -3.75
CA GLU A 14 -18.07 5.40 -3.77
C GLU A 14 -17.19 5.19 -5.00
N ASN A 15 -17.19 3.99 -5.58
CA ASN A 15 -16.40 3.67 -6.76
C ASN A 15 -16.99 4.37 -8.00
N ILE A 16 -16.16 5.18 -8.66
CA ILE A 16 -16.56 5.94 -9.87
C ILE A 16 -16.17 5.16 -11.12
N PHE A 17 -14.97 4.58 -11.12
CA PHE A 17 -14.47 3.77 -12.21
C PHE A 17 -13.63 2.61 -11.68
N THR A 18 -14.00 1.41 -12.07
CA THR A 18 -13.29 0.16 -11.76
C THR A 18 -12.94 -0.57 -13.04
N VAL A 19 -11.92 -1.42 -12.98
CA VAL A 19 -11.72 -2.47 -13.98
C VAL A 19 -12.41 -3.72 -13.43
N PRO A 20 -13.46 -4.22 -14.12
CA PRO A 20 -14.20 -5.37 -13.62
C PRO A 20 -13.34 -6.63 -13.62
N MET A 21 -13.39 -7.34 -12.51
CA MET A 21 -12.67 -8.58 -12.26
C MET A 21 -13.68 -9.67 -11.96
N ASP A 22 -13.84 -10.61 -12.87
CA ASP A 22 -14.74 -11.76 -12.72
C ASP A 22 -14.04 -12.99 -13.31
N PRO A 23 -13.66 -13.97 -12.46
CA PRO A 23 -12.95 -15.18 -12.92
C PRO A 23 -13.70 -15.99 -13.99
N VAL A 24 -15.02 -15.85 -14.07
CA VAL A 24 -15.87 -16.58 -15.03
C VAL A 24 -16.07 -15.77 -16.30
N ALA A 25 -16.42 -14.49 -16.16
CA ALA A 25 -16.70 -13.62 -17.32
C ALA A 25 -15.40 -13.15 -18.02
N TYR A 26 -14.33 -12.97 -17.26
CA TYR A 26 -13.05 -12.43 -17.74
C TYR A 26 -11.86 -13.31 -17.31
N PRO A 27 -11.77 -14.56 -17.77
CA PRO A 27 -10.76 -15.53 -17.31
C PRO A 27 -9.30 -15.15 -17.64
N ASP A 28 -9.09 -14.16 -18.49
CA ASP A 28 -7.76 -13.64 -18.86
C ASP A 28 -7.41 -12.33 -18.13
N ALA A 29 -8.34 -11.74 -17.38
CA ALA A 29 -8.13 -10.48 -16.66
C ALA A 29 -7.45 -10.74 -15.31
N LYS A 30 -6.13 -10.88 -15.32
CA LYS A 30 -5.33 -11.19 -14.12
C LYS A 30 -4.83 -9.94 -13.41
N ASP A 31 -5.07 -9.85 -12.12
CA ASP A 31 -4.45 -8.86 -11.25
C ASP A 31 -3.36 -9.47 -10.37
N TYR A 32 -2.12 -9.10 -10.65
CA TYR A 32 -0.95 -9.55 -9.89
C TYR A 32 -0.66 -8.69 -8.65
N ASN A 33 -1.33 -7.56 -8.45
CA ASN A 33 -1.02 -6.66 -7.34
C ASN A 33 -1.32 -7.30 -5.99
N VAL A 34 -2.41 -8.03 -5.90
CA VAL A 34 -2.83 -8.74 -4.69
C VAL A 34 -1.80 -9.81 -4.31
N VAL A 35 -1.39 -10.67 -5.24
CA VAL A 35 -0.42 -11.76 -4.97
C VAL A 35 0.98 -11.23 -4.68
N ARG A 36 1.40 -10.11 -5.30
CA ARG A 36 2.71 -9.49 -5.04
C ARG A 36 2.87 -8.99 -3.61
N THR A 37 1.80 -8.55 -3.00
CA THR A 37 1.80 -7.90 -1.68
C THR A 37 1.59 -8.86 -0.53
N ARG A 38 1.23 -10.11 -0.80
CA ARG A 38 0.96 -11.13 0.22
C ARG A 38 2.16 -12.06 0.38
N HIS A 39 2.43 -12.43 1.63
CA HIS A 39 3.41 -13.48 1.91
C HIS A 39 2.86 -14.83 1.43
N TYR A 40 3.73 -15.71 0.91
CA TYR A 40 3.30 -17.00 0.36
C TYR A 40 2.58 -17.88 1.38
N ASP A 41 3.05 -17.99 2.63
CA ASP A 41 2.37 -18.77 3.66
C ASP A 41 1.03 -18.15 4.09
N HIS A 42 0.95 -16.78 4.08
CA HIS A 42 -0.31 -16.10 4.35
C HIS A 42 -1.33 -16.39 3.25
N ALA A 43 -0.95 -16.26 2.00
CA ALA A 43 -1.82 -16.53 0.87
C ALA A 43 -2.24 -18.01 0.81
N THR A 44 -1.31 -18.95 1.07
CA THR A 44 -1.57 -20.39 1.09
C THR A 44 -2.64 -20.77 2.11
N ALA A 45 -2.69 -20.09 3.26
CA ALA A 45 -3.74 -20.32 4.26
C ALA A 45 -5.16 -19.98 3.73
N TYR A 46 -5.23 -19.13 2.69
CA TYR A 46 -6.46 -18.78 1.98
C TYR A 46 -6.63 -19.53 0.64
N GLY A 47 -5.83 -20.57 0.40
CA GLY A 47 -5.87 -21.34 -0.85
C GLY A 47 -5.27 -20.60 -2.06
N GLN A 48 -4.46 -19.57 -1.83
CA GLN A 48 -3.89 -18.72 -2.86
C GLN A 48 -2.36 -18.77 -2.87
N SER A 49 -1.76 -18.14 -3.86
CA SER A 49 -0.31 -17.90 -3.95
C SER A 49 0.03 -16.50 -3.44
N GLY A 50 1.25 -16.33 -2.96
CA GLY A 50 1.80 -15.04 -2.59
C GLY A 50 3.26 -14.95 -3.03
N TRP A 51 3.71 -13.75 -3.40
CA TRP A 51 5.08 -13.54 -3.87
C TRP A 51 5.97 -12.84 -2.85
N ASN A 52 5.38 -12.33 -1.78
CA ASN A 52 6.09 -11.56 -0.75
C ASN A 52 6.94 -10.40 -1.33
N GLY A 53 6.52 -9.83 -2.46
CA GLY A 53 7.32 -8.95 -3.28
C GLY A 53 7.22 -7.46 -2.95
N ALA A 54 6.21 -7.04 -2.19
CA ALA A 54 6.01 -5.65 -1.83
C ALA A 54 5.46 -5.50 -0.40
N CYS A 55 5.96 -4.50 0.31
CA CYS A 55 5.51 -4.15 1.66
C CYS A 55 5.52 -2.63 1.87
N ALA A 56 4.84 -2.17 2.91
CA ALA A 56 4.91 -0.78 3.32
C ALA A 56 6.28 -0.47 3.94
N THR A 57 6.79 0.74 3.66
CA THR A 57 8.00 1.26 4.30
C THR A 57 7.69 1.81 5.70
N VAL A 58 8.73 1.99 6.53
CA VAL A 58 8.61 2.67 7.83
C VAL A 58 8.03 4.07 7.68
N LYS A 59 8.37 4.79 6.60
CA LYS A 59 7.81 6.12 6.32
C LYS A 59 6.29 6.06 6.14
N ALA A 60 5.77 5.06 5.42
CA ALA A 60 4.35 4.84 5.30
C ALA A 60 3.70 4.62 6.67
N MET A 61 4.28 3.74 7.47
CA MET A 61 3.77 3.44 8.82
C MET A 61 3.80 4.67 9.74
N ASN A 62 4.81 5.54 9.62
CA ASN A 62 4.90 6.79 10.36
C ASN A 62 3.78 7.78 10.00
N VAL A 63 3.38 7.86 8.71
CA VAL A 63 2.23 8.67 8.29
C VAL A 63 0.93 8.17 8.94
N PHE A 64 0.76 6.84 9.04
CA PHE A 64 -0.36 6.22 9.75
C PHE A 64 -0.23 6.33 11.28
N LYS A 65 0.88 6.85 11.81
CA LYS A 65 1.20 6.89 13.25
C LYS A 65 1.10 5.51 13.92
N PHE A 66 1.49 4.48 13.19
CA PHE A 66 1.38 3.09 13.61
C PHE A 66 1.97 2.86 15.01
N GLY A 67 1.23 2.15 15.86
CA GLY A 67 1.65 1.80 17.23
C GLY A 67 1.61 2.95 18.25
N THR A 68 1.07 4.12 17.88
CA THR A 68 0.87 5.25 18.81
C THR A 68 -0.59 5.39 19.23
N ALA A 69 -0.84 6.20 20.27
CA ALA A 69 -2.20 6.52 20.68
C ALA A 69 -3.01 7.32 19.64
N ASP A 70 -2.33 7.90 18.65
CA ASP A 70 -2.93 8.66 17.56
C ASP A 70 -2.92 7.90 16.22
N GLU A 71 -2.79 6.57 16.25
CA GLU A 71 -2.84 5.73 15.06
C GLU A 71 -4.10 6.01 14.24
N ASP A 72 -3.93 6.23 12.94
CA ASP A 72 -5.06 6.46 12.04
C ASP A 72 -5.90 5.18 11.90
N PRO A 73 -7.23 5.25 12.05
CA PRO A 73 -8.11 4.06 11.99
C PRO A 73 -7.97 3.24 10.69
N ARG A 74 -7.56 3.88 9.60
CA ARG A 74 -7.32 3.20 8.31
C ARG A 74 -6.12 2.29 8.32
N CYS A 75 -5.20 2.40 9.30
CA CYS A 75 -4.02 1.54 9.37
C CYS A 75 -4.41 0.06 9.33
N LYS A 76 -5.33 -0.34 10.20
CA LYS A 76 -5.84 -1.72 10.30
C LYS A 76 -6.67 -2.19 9.10
N LEU A 77 -7.23 -1.25 8.35
CA LEU A 77 -8.01 -1.54 7.14
C LEU A 77 -7.12 -1.62 5.89
N THR A 78 -5.90 -1.11 5.98
CA THR A 78 -4.96 -0.98 4.86
C THR A 78 -3.82 -1.99 4.94
N TYR A 79 -3.43 -2.37 6.16
CA TYR A 79 -2.23 -3.17 6.39
C TYR A 79 -2.45 -4.34 7.35
N PHE A 80 -1.92 -5.49 6.97
CA PHE A 80 -1.61 -6.58 7.89
C PHE A 80 -0.30 -6.28 8.62
N THR A 81 -0.33 -6.33 9.94
CA THR A 81 0.81 -6.09 10.84
C THR A 81 0.81 -7.11 11.97
N GLY A 82 1.98 -7.43 12.52
CA GLY A 82 2.07 -8.41 13.60
C GLY A 82 1.72 -9.83 13.15
N GLU A 83 1.29 -10.66 14.09
CA GLU A 83 0.86 -12.04 13.82
C GLU A 83 -0.41 -12.05 12.98
N VAL A 84 -0.47 -12.99 12.03
CA VAL A 84 -1.61 -13.17 11.13
C VAL A 84 -2.27 -14.51 11.31
N THR A 85 -3.56 -14.55 11.03
CA THR A 85 -4.40 -15.75 11.14
C THR A 85 -5.04 -16.10 9.81
N GLY A 86 -5.28 -17.38 9.62
CA GLY A 86 -6.03 -17.89 8.47
C GLY A 86 -7.55 -17.65 8.60
N PRO A 87 -8.33 -18.06 7.59
CA PRO A 87 -9.78 -17.92 7.59
C PRO A 87 -10.45 -18.73 8.71
N ASP A 88 -9.77 -19.74 9.25
CA ASP A 88 -10.22 -20.54 10.40
C ASP A 88 -9.84 -19.92 11.76
N GLY A 89 -9.27 -18.72 11.78
CA GLY A 89 -8.83 -18.01 12.97
C GLY A 89 -7.54 -18.53 13.62
N LYS A 90 -6.89 -19.54 13.03
CA LYS A 90 -5.65 -20.09 13.57
C LYS A 90 -4.44 -19.30 13.09
N THR A 91 -3.42 -19.23 13.97
CA THR A 91 -2.13 -18.63 13.63
C THR A 91 -1.50 -19.27 12.39
N ILE A 92 -1.07 -18.44 11.46
CA ILE A 92 -0.30 -18.86 10.29
C ILE A 92 1.17 -18.96 10.69
N TYR A 93 1.84 -19.98 10.18
CA TYR A 93 3.26 -20.21 10.44
C TYR A 93 4.06 -20.12 9.14
N THR A 94 5.31 -19.70 9.26
CA THR A 94 6.33 -19.79 8.21
C THR A 94 7.48 -20.67 8.67
N GLU A 95 8.24 -21.20 7.73
CA GLU A 95 9.43 -21.98 8.04
C GLU A 95 10.67 -21.07 8.02
N TRP A 96 11.47 -21.15 9.07
CA TRP A 96 12.74 -20.46 9.18
C TRP A 96 13.76 -21.33 9.92
N ASP A 97 14.94 -21.51 9.31
CA ASP A 97 16.05 -22.33 9.86
C ASP A 97 15.60 -23.73 10.32
N GLY A 98 14.78 -24.38 9.49
CA GLY A 98 14.21 -25.71 9.76
C GLY A 98 13.15 -25.74 10.88
N GLN A 99 12.71 -24.60 11.37
CA GLN A 99 11.70 -24.51 12.42
C GLN A 99 10.44 -23.79 11.92
N LYS A 100 9.30 -24.23 12.44
CA LYS A 100 8.00 -23.61 12.19
C LYS A 100 7.76 -22.49 13.20
N VAL A 101 7.78 -21.24 12.74
CA VAL A 101 7.59 -20.05 13.57
C VAL A 101 6.32 -19.30 13.16
N PRO A 102 5.61 -18.61 14.10
CA PRO A 102 4.46 -17.77 13.74
C PRO A 102 4.85 -16.74 12.69
N LEU A 103 4.02 -16.59 11.65
CA LEU A 103 4.20 -15.53 10.67
C LEU A 103 3.78 -14.20 11.29
N LYS A 104 4.76 -13.32 11.46
CA LYS A 104 4.57 -12.02 12.07
C LYS A 104 5.18 -10.94 11.19
N TYR A 105 4.35 -10.05 10.65
CA TYR A 105 4.85 -8.91 9.88
C TYR A 105 5.42 -7.84 10.79
N GLU A 106 6.62 -7.35 10.46
CA GLU A 106 7.35 -6.34 11.22
C GLU A 106 7.28 -4.97 10.51
N PRO A 107 6.28 -4.11 10.86
CA PRO A 107 6.04 -2.84 10.17
C PRO A 107 7.20 -1.86 10.27
N ASN A 108 7.98 -1.93 11.37
CA ASN A 108 9.13 -1.09 11.61
C ASN A 108 10.42 -1.72 11.06
N ALA A 109 10.38 -2.17 9.81
CA ALA A 109 11.54 -2.75 9.15
C ALA A 109 12.74 -1.79 9.20
N PRO A 110 13.94 -2.28 9.55
CA PRO A 110 15.10 -1.41 9.76
C PRO A 110 15.64 -0.77 8.46
N LYS A 111 15.32 -1.37 7.32
CA LYS A 111 15.75 -0.89 6.00
C LYS A 111 14.78 -1.37 4.91
N VAL A 112 14.82 -0.74 3.74
CA VAL A 112 13.97 -1.07 2.59
C VAL A 112 14.41 -2.36 1.90
N TYR A 113 15.72 -2.59 1.80
CA TYR A 113 16.31 -3.80 1.21
C TYR A 113 16.74 -4.76 2.30
N MET A 114 16.31 -6.02 2.18
CA MET A 114 16.66 -7.12 3.08
C MET A 114 17.45 -8.19 2.34
N ASP A 115 18.43 -8.78 2.99
CA ASP A 115 19.21 -9.91 2.50
C ASP A 115 19.29 -11.04 3.54
N ALA A 116 19.94 -12.14 3.19
CA ALA A 116 20.01 -13.31 4.05
C ALA A 116 20.62 -13.04 5.45
N SER A 117 21.41 -11.97 5.61
CA SER A 117 21.99 -11.59 6.89
C SER A 117 20.97 -10.95 7.86
N ASP A 118 19.81 -10.53 7.36
CA ASP A 118 18.74 -9.95 8.16
C ASP A 118 17.86 -10.99 8.87
N GLY A 119 18.20 -12.27 8.73
CA GLY A 119 17.47 -13.36 9.39
C GLY A 119 16.02 -13.45 8.91
N LEU A 120 15.09 -13.72 9.81
CA LEU A 120 13.67 -13.87 9.49
C LEU A 120 13.06 -12.60 8.84
N LEU A 121 13.65 -11.42 9.07
CA LEU A 121 13.16 -10.16 8.49
C LEU A 121 13.17 -10.17 6.95
N VAL A 122 14.03 -10.97 6.30
CA VAL A 122 14.00 -11.12 4.83
C VAL A 122 12.63 -11.57 4.32
N LYS A 123 11.86 -12.28 5.14
CA LYS A 123 10.50 -12.76 4.84
C LYS A 123 9.41 -11.85 5.39
N THR A 124 9.64 -11.24 6.56
CA THR A 124 8.59 -10.64 7.38
C THR A 124 8.65 -9.11 7.50
N ALA A 125 9.71 -8.49 6.98
CA ALA A 125 9.85 -7.03 7.05
C ALA A 125 8.71 -6.28 6.35
N GLY A 126 8.26 -5.19 6.98
CA GLY A 126 7.21 -4.30 6.51
C GLY A 126 5.79 -4.86 6.65
N ALA A 127 4.81 -3.97 6.61
CA ALA A 127 3.40 -4.35 6.61
C ALA A 127 2.93 -4.80 5.22
N ARG A 128 1.94 -5.67 5.15
CA ARG A 128 1.38 -6.19 3.90
C ARG A 128 0.01 -5.61 3.63
N MET A 129 -0.40 -5.60 2.36
CA MET A 129 -1.69 -5.08 1.94
C MET A 129 -2.84 -5.89 2.53
N ALA A 130 -3.71 -5.21 3.30
CA ALA A 130 -4.98 -5.73 3.80
C ALA A 130 -6.17 -5.08 3.09
N LYS A 131 -5.96 -4.06 2.28
CA LYS A 131 -6.99 -3.20 1.72
C LYS A 131 -8.00 -3.97 0.86
N TYR A 132 -7.51 -4.82 -0.03
CA TYR A 132 -8.36 -5.73 -0.80
C TYR A 132 -8.65 -7.00 -0.01
N GLU A 133 -9.91 -7.34 0.13
CA GLU A 133 -10.36 -8.57 0.79
C GLU A 133 -9.76 -9.81 0.10
N PHE A 134 -9.52 -10.86 0.86
CA PHE A 134 -9.19 -12.17 0.29
C PHE A 134 -10.43 -12.80 -0.33
N ASP A 135 -10.46 -12.94 -1.65
CA ASP A 135 -11.48 -13.71 -2.32
C ASP A 135 -11.18 -15.21 -2.17
N GLN A 136 -11.95 -15.89 -1.32
CA GLN A 136 -11.79 -17.34 -1.09
C GLN A 136 -12.15 -18.20 -2.31
N ASN A 137 -12.82 -17.61 -3.31
CA ASN A 137 -13.18 -18.28 -4.58
C ASN A 137 -12.21 -17.91 -5.71
N ALA A 138 -11.16 -17.15 -5.42
CA ALA A 138 -10.18 -16.73 -6.42
C ALA A 138 -9.53 -17.94 -7.11
N GLN A 139 -9.34 -17.83 -8.40
CA GLN A 139 -8.71 -18.83 -9.25
C GLN A 139 -7.28 -18.42 -9.63
N ASP A 140 -6.55 -19.31 -10.32
CA ASP A 140 -5.17 -19.07 -10.78
C ASP A 140 -4.26 -18.56 -9.65
N GLY A 141 -4.34 -19.20 -8.48
CA GLY A 141 -3.53 -18.83 -7.32
C GLY A 141 -3.83 -17.44 -6.75
N GLY A 142 -5.01 -16.88 -6.99
CA GLY A 142 -5.44 -15.58 -6.51
C GLY A 142 -5.29 -14.43 -7.51
N ASN A 143 -4.77 -14.72 -8.73
CA ASN A 143 -4.66 -13.70 -9.80
C ASN A 143 -6.02 -13.40 -10.44
N LEU A 144 -6.95 -14.34 -10.42
CA LEU A 144 -8.32 -14.22 -10.89
C LEU A 144 -9.25 -14.17 -9.68
N HIS A 145 -9.64 -13.00 -9.27
CA HIS A 145 -10.50 -12.75 -8.11
C HIS A 145 -11.69 -11.87 -8.50
N GLY A 146 -12.70 -11.79 -7.63
CA GLY A 146 -13.92 -11.04 -7.88
C GLY A 146 -13.86 -9.57 -7.48
N ASN A 147 -12.81 -9.13 -6.76
CA ASN A 147 -12.70 -7.73 -6.38
C ASN A 147 -12.37 -6.89 -7.61
N ASP A 148 -13.25 -6.01 -8.04
CA ASP A 148 -12.95 -5.03 -9.08
C ASP A 148 -11.75 -4.16 -8.70
N CYS A 149 -10.86 -3.94 -9.66
CA CYS A 149 -9.71 -3.06 -9.47
C CYS A 149 -10.16 -1.59 -9.49
N VAL A 150 -10.09 -0.93 -8.36
CA VAL A 150 -10.53 0.46 -8.20
C VAL A 150 -9.51 1.42 -8.82
N ILE A 151 -9.94 2.23 -9.79
CA ILE A 151 -9.11 3.23 -10.46
C ILE A 151 -9.45 4.64 -9.96
N PHE A 152 -10.75 4.99 -9.89
CA PHE A 152 -11.21 6.26 -9.36
C PHE A 152 -12.38 6.05 -8.41
N ARG A 153 -12.33 6.74 -7.28
CA ARG A 153 -13.41 6.75 -6.30
C ARG A 153 -13.63 8.14 -5.70
N PHE A 154 -14.77 8.33 -5.07
CA PHE A 154 -15.23 9.64 -4.61
C PHE A 154 -14.27 10.31 -3.61
N ALA A 155 -13.61 9.53 -2.73
CA ALA A 155 -12.61 10.09 -1.82
C ALA A 155 -11.43 10.73 -2.56
N ASP A 156 -10.95 10.15 -3.66
CA ASP A 156 -9.89 10.77 -4.47
C ASP A 156 -10.38 12.09 -5.09
N ALA A 157 -11.61 12.11 -5.61
CA ALA A 157 -12.21 13.34 -6.15
C ALA A 157 -12.34 14.45 -5.07
N LEU A 158 -12.72 14.10 -3.84
CA LEU A 158 -12.76 15.05 -2.73
C LEU A 158 -11.37 15.59 -2.38
N LEU A 159 -10.37 14.74 -2.31
CA LEU A 159 -8.99 15.14 -2.02
C LEU A 159 -8.37 15.96 -3.16
N MET A 160 -8.72 15.68 -4.43
CA MET A 160 -8.36 16.54 -5.57
C MET A 160 -9.02 17.91 -5.49
N LYS A 161 -10.29 17.97 -5.07
CA LYS A 161 -10.99 19.24 -4.83
C LYS A 161 -10.34 20.05 -3.71
N ALA A 162 -9.97 19.40 -2.59
CA ALA A 162 -9.23 20.03 -1.50
C ALA A 162 -7.90 20.61 -2.00
N GLU A 163 -7.15 19.84 -2.80
CA GLU A 163 -5.89 20.28 -3.40
C GLU A 163 -6.09 21.55 -4.25
N ALA A 164 -7.08 21.55 -5.13
CA ALA A 164 -7.39 22.71 -5.97
C ALA A 164 -7.72 23.95 -5.15
N LYS A 165 -8.54 23.81 -4.10
CA LYS A 165 -8.87 24.90 -3.18
C LYS A 165 -7.62 25.46 -2.50
N ILE A 166 -6.78 24.61 -1.92
CA ILE A 166 -5.56 25.01 -1.22
C ILE A 166 -4.59 25.71 -2.19
N ARG A 167 -4.40 25.21 -3.41
CA ARG A 167 -3.56 25.87 -4.43
C ARG A 167 -4.09 27.23 -4.88
N LEU A 168 -5.39 27.48 -4.74
CA LEU A 168 -6.04 28.76 -4.99
C LEU A 168 -6.07 29.66 -3.75
N GLY A 169 -5.42 29.28 -2.65
CA GLY A 169 -5.43 30.03 -1.38
C GLY A 169 -6.76 29.95 -0.62
N GLN A 170 -7.58 28.95 -0.93
CA GLN A 170 -8.84 28.69 -0.25
C GLN A 170 -8.69 27.56 0.78
N ASN A 171 -9.63 27.45 1.73
CA ASN A 171 -9.64 26.40 2.72
C ASN A 171 -10.18 25.08 2.12
N GLY A 172 -9.45 23.97 2.32
CA GLY A 172 -9.79 22.61 1.88
C GLY A 172 -10.23 21.67 3.00
N ASP A 173 -10.40 22.16 4.21
CA ASP A 173 -10.66 21.34 5.40
C ASP A 173 -11.95 20.52 5.28
N ASP A 174 -13.01 21.09 4.70
CA ASP A 174 -14.30 20.40 4.60
C ASP A 174 -14.20 19.11 3.78
N GLU A 175 -13.54 19.18 2.63
CA GLU A 175 -13.36 18.04 1.74
C GLU A 175 -12.51 16.94 2.41
N VAL A 176 -11.41 17.34 3.05
CA VAL A 176 -10.54 16.42 3.79
C VAL A 176 -11.30 15.78 4.95
N ASN A 177 -12.04 16.56 5.71
CA ASN A 177 -12.77 16.08 6.86
C ASN A 177 -13.96 15.18 6.51
N GLN A 178 -14.55 15.31 5.32
CA GLN A 178 -15.53 14.34 4.83
C GLN A 178 -14.90 12.94 4.69
N VAL A 179 -13.69 12.86 4.12
CA VAL A 179 -12.95 11.60 4.00
C VAL A 179 -12.58 11.04 5.37
N ARG A 180 -12.09 11.88 6.28
CA ARG A 180 -11.68 11.49 7.63
C ARG A 180 -12.85 11.03 8.51
N ASN A 181 -13.96 11.76 8.48
CA ASN A 181 -15.15 11.45 9.28
C ASN A 181 -15.74 10.07 8.96
N ARG A 182 -15.69 9.66 7.69
CA ARG A 182 -16.19 8.35 7.24
C ARG A 182 -15.52 7.18 7.98
N VAL A 183 -14.25 7.32 8.35
CA VAL A 183 -13.47 6.29 9.05
C VAL A 183 -13.27 6.58 10.53
N GLY A 184 -13.90 7.62 11.08
CA GLY A 184 -13.77 8.03 12.47
C GLY A 184 -12.40 8.62 12.82
N ALA A 185 -11.64 9.10 11.83
CA ALA A 185 -10.38 9.80 12.07
C ALA A 185 -10.61 11.21 12.60
N LYS A 186 -9.71 11.71 13.46
CA LYS A 186 -9.81 13.07 14.01
C LYS A 186 -9.79 14.12 12.89
N PRO A 187 -10.67 15.13 12.91
CA PRO A 187 -10.68 16.18 11.90
C PRO A 187 -9.39 17.00 11.91
N LEU A 188 -9.02 17.54 10.76
CA LEU A 188 -7.91 18.47 10.59
C LEU A 188 -8.42 19.89 10.42
N GLN A 189 -7.56 20.85 10.75
CA GLN A 189 -7.79 22.28 10.55
C GLN A 189 -6.58 22.92 9.87
N ASN A 190 -6.84 23.90 9.00
CA ASN A 190 -5.82 24.60 8.23
C ASN A 190 -4.94 23.63 7.41
N VAL A 191 -5.59 22.74 6.68
CA VAL A 191 -4.91 21.73 5.85
C VAL A 191 -4.02 22.42 4.83
N THR A 192 -2.74 22.08 4.85
CA THR A 192 -1.73 22.51 3.87
C THR A 192 -1.54 21.48 2.78
N LEU A 193 -0.78 21.80 1.74
CA LEU A 193 -0.40 20.80 0.72
C LEU A 193 0.37 19.62 1.31
N ASP A 194 1.25 19.87 2.29
CA ASP A 194 2.01 18.76 2.91
C ASP A 194 1.09 17.84 3.73
N THR A 195 0.18 18.39 4.54
CA THR A 195 -0.79 17.58 5.28
C THR A 195 -1.79 16.88 4.36
N LEU A 196 -2.15 17.50 3.24
CA LEU A 196 -3.00 16.86 2.22
C LEU A 196 -2.28 15.71 1.54
N LEU A 197 -0.98 15.83 1.25
CA LEU A 197 -0.17 14.75 0.67
C LEU A 197 -0.11 13.52 1.59
N ASP A 198 -0.04 13.74 2.91
CA ASP A 198 -0.13 12.67 3.89
C ASP A 198 -1.55 12.08 3.97
N GLU A 199 -2.59 12.92 3.94
CA GLU A 199 -3.98 12.46 3.92
C GLU A 199 -4.27 11.59 2.68
N ARG A 200 -3.75 11.98 1.51
CA ARG A 200 -3.83 11.17 0.29
C ARG A 200 -3.13 9.82 0.46
N MET A 201 -2.02 9.74 1.19
CA MET A 201 -1.39 8.48 1.51
C MET A 201 -2.22 7.62 2.46
N LEU A 202 -2.78 8.22 3.51
CA LEU A 202 -3.66 7.53 4.46
C LEU A 202 -4.88 6.91 3.77
N GLU A 203 -5.44 7.63 2.80
CA GLU A 203 -6.65 7.24 2.11
C GLU A 203 -6.39 6.31 0.92
N LEU A 204 -5.38 6.60 0.09
CA LEU A 204 -5.17 6.00 -1.23
C LEU A 204 -3.98 5.03 -1.29
N ALA A 205 -3.42 4.63 -0.14
CA ALA A 205 -2.38 3.60 -0.11
C ALA A 205 -2.85 2.34 -0.84
N TRP A 206 -1.96 1.71 -1.63
CA TRP A 206 -2.20 0.55 -2.49
C TRP A 206 -3.09 0.79 -3.74
N GLU A 207 -3.47 2.04 -4.03
CA GLU A 207 -4.26 2.38 -5.23
C GLU A 207 -3.42 2.96 -6.38
N GLY A 208 -2.10 2.86 -6.29
CA GLY A 208 -1.17 3.21 -7.39
C GLY A 208 -0.91 4.71 -7.59
N VAL A 209 -1.51 5.60 -6.80
CA VAL A 209 -1.47 7.06 -7.02
C VAL A 209 -0.25 7.76 -6.39
N ARG A 210 0.42 7.14 -5.41
CA ARG A 210 1.46 7.81 -4.60
C ARG A 210 2.61 8.41 -5.41
N ARG A 211 3.09 7.69 -6.43
CA ARG A 211 4.18 8.21 -7.27
C ARG A 211 3.79 9.51 -7.98
N GLN A 212 2.59 9.54 -8.54
CA GLN A 212 2.06 10.73 -9.23
C GLN A 212 1.85 11.88 -8.24
N ASP A 213 1.34 11.59 -7.04
CA ASP A 213 1.18 12.58 -5.98
C ASP A 213 2.54 13.19 -5.61
N LEU A 214 3.55 12.39 -5.34
CA LEU A 214 4.89 12.89 -5.01
C LEU A 214 5.46 13.78 -6.12
N ILE A 215 5.25 13.43 -7.39
CA ILE A 215 5.68 14.26 -8.53
C ILE A 215 4.92 15.60 -8.54
N ARG A 216 3.59 15.56 -8.45
CA ARG A 216 2.71 16.73 -8.51
C ARG A 216 2.93 17.69 -7.34
N PHE A 217 3.26 17.17 -6.16
CA PHE A 217 3.57 17.94 -4.97
C PHE A 217 5.05 18.37 -4.88
N GLY A 218 5.89 18.02 -5.88
CA GLY A 218 7.30 18.38 -5.92
C GLY A 218 8.20 17.62 -4.92
N LYS A 219 7.71 16.48 -4.41
CA LYS A 219 8.40 15.69 -3.36
C LYS A 219 9.13 14.45 -3.89
N PHE A 220 8.94 14.09 -5.16
CA PHE A 220 9.45 12.84 -5.69
C PHE A 220 10.99 12.79 -5.75
N THR A 221 11.62 13.94 -6.00
CA THR A 221 13.08 14.06 -6.11
C THR A 221 13.78 14.40 -4.80
N GLU A 222 13.03 14.64 -3.71
CA GLU A 222 13.62 14.88 -2.40
C GLU A 222 14.31 13.63 -1.86
N ALA A 223 15.40 13.80 -1.13
CA ALA A 223 16.09 12.73 -0.42
C ALA A 223 15.17 12.06 0.62
N THR A 224 15.27 10.76 0.77
CA THR A 224 14.52 10.01 1.77
C THR A 224 15.32 8.82 2.28
N VAL A 225 15.24 8.59 3.59
CA VAL A 225 15.98 7.51 4.27
C VAL A 225 15.40 6.11 4.02
N ASP A 226 14.20 6.03 3.51
CA ASP A 226 13.50 4.77 3.23
C ASP A 226 13.52 4.40 1.74
N ARG A 227 14.31 5.10 0.94
CA ARG A 227 14.57 4.79 -0.47
C ARG A 227 16.04 4.46 -0.68
N TYR A 228 16.29 3.38 -1.39
CA TYR A 228 17.64 2.95 -1.76
C TYR A 228 17.88 3.18 -3.24
N VAL A 229 19.07 3.61 -3.57
CA VAL A 229 19.54 3.68 -4.95
C VAL A 229 20.48 2.52 -5.22
N GLY A 230 20.31 1.85 -6.35
CA GLY A 230 21.21 0.81 -6.80
C GLY A 230 22.53 1.41 -7.29
N VAL A 231 23.63 0.99 -6.68
CA VAL A 231 24.99 1.33 -7.14
C VAL A 231 25.56 0.10 -7.82
N LYS A 232 25.92 0.25 -9.08
CA LYS A 232 26.50 -0.86 -9.83
C LYS A 232 27.89 -1.21 -9.27
N HIS A 233 27.99 -2.36 -8.67
CA HIS A 233 29.24 -2.88 -8.11
C HIS A 233 30.02 -3.71 -9.12
N SER A 234 29.32 -4.51 -9.92
CA SER A 234 29.90 -5.29 -11.02
C SER A 234 28.89 -5.40 -12.17
N ALA A 235 29.26 -6.06 -13.26
CA ALA A 235 28.35 -6.30 -14.39
C ALA A 235 27.08 -7.08 -14.02
N SER A 236 27.12 -7.85 -12.93
CA SER A 236 26.06 -8.77 -12.52
C SER A 236 25.49 -8.51 -11.13
N SER A 237 25.98 -7.49 -10.41
CA SER A 237 25.52 -7.19 -9.05
C SER A 237 25.30 -5.68 -8.84
N LEU A 238 24.36 -5.36 -7.96
CA LEU A 238 24.10 -4.03 -7.48
C LEU A 238 24.18 -4.03 -5.96
N ASP A 239 24.90 -3.05 -5.43
CA ASP A 239 24.79 -2.68 -4.02
C ASP A 239 23.70 -1.61 -3.88
N TYR A 240 23.05 -1.58 -2.74
CA TYR A 240 21.99 -0.62 -2.44
C TYR A 240 22.42 0.30 -1.31
N GLN A 241 22.26 1.59 -1.51
CA GLN A 241 22.59 2.62 -0.53
C GLN A 241 21.37 3.48 -0.27
N GLU A 242 21.27 4.03 0.95
CA GLU A 242 20.22 5.02 1.26
C GLU A 242 20.32 6.22 0.33
N ASP A 243 19.17 6.69 -0.13
CA ASP A 243 19.07 7.90 -0.92
C ASP A 243 19.21 9.12 -0.01
N LYS A 244 20.43 9.63 0.10
CA LYS A 244 20.76 10.80 0.92
C LYS A 244 20.74 12.12 0.17
N THR A 245 20.65 12.08 -1.16
CA THR A 245 20.81 13.26 -2.01
C THR A 245 19.57 13.62 -2.83
N GLY A 246 18.62 12.66 -2.96
CA GLY A 246 17.48 12.83 -3.85
C GLY A 246 17.89 12.79 -5.34
N TYR A 247 16.95 13.15 -6.19
CA TYR A 247 17.14 13.21 -7.63
C TYR A 247 16.90 14.63 -8.14
N THR A 248 17.61 15.00 -9.20
CA THR A 248 17.45 16.32 -9.83
C THR A 248 16.31 16.35 -10.84
N THR A 249 15.92 15.21 -11.38
CA THR A 249 14.85 15.10 -12.40
C THR A 249 13.98 13.90 -12.15
N VAL A 250 12.68 14.04 -12.47
CA VAL A 250 11.68 12.94 -12.41
C VAL A 250 11.70 12.14 -13.71
N PHE A 251 11.94 12.80 -14.83
CA PHE A 251 12.03 12.22 -16.16
C PHE A 251 13.23 12.79 -16.90
N SER A 252 13.88 11.98 -17.72
CA SER A 252 14.64 12.45 -18.87
C SER A 252 13.80 12.15 -20.13
N ILE A 253 13.47 13.20 -20.86
CA ILE A 253 12.95 13.06 -22.23
C ILE A 253 14.17 13.07 -23.11
N TYR A 254 14.49 11.94 -23.73
CA TYR A 254 15.43 11.91 -24.82
C TYR A 254 14.66 12.40 -26.04
N ALA A 255 14.94 13.61 -26.48
CA ALA A 255 14.61 14.04 -27.81
C ALA A 255 15.68 13.43 -28.74
N ASP A 256 15.29 12.48 -29.56
CA ASP A 256 16.09 12.01 -30.69
C ASP A 256 16.14 13.09 -31.78
#